data_edc9e98e1de0ae8e517904205dce14f0
#
_entry.id   edc9e98e1de0ae8e517904205dce14f0
#
_cell.length_a   1.000
_cell.length_b   1.000
_cell.length_c   1.000
_cell.angle_alpha   90.00
_cell.angle_beta   90.00
_cell.angle_gamma   90.00
#
_symmetry.space_group_name_H-M   'P 1'
#
loop_
_entity.id
_entity.type
_entity.pdbx_description
1 polymer ?
#
loop_
_entity_poly.entity_id
_entity_poly.type
_entity_poly.pdbx_seq_one_letter_code
_entity_poly.pdbx_strand_id
1 'polypeptide(L)'
;MANVSKQSAETVSEQLTAVWNNFYDGSKSLEYYADVMTALGAATASSADEIAGGLEKFAAIGETIGLSYEYAASALATITSNTRQSEEVVGTALKTIFARIQGLNLGETLEDGVDLNKYSAALQSVGISIFESNGELKKMDYILEEMAAKWQTLNNSQQAALAQTVAGVRQYNQLVALMDNWDKGDADSMKANLNTAYNSTGATQKQADIYAESWEAAQKRVKAAAEKIYGALLNDDFFIDMLDGFEKILTFVNDLIENLGGLKGVLLALGAIVTKVFSA
;
A
#
# COMPACT_ATOMS: atom_id res chain seq x y z
N MET A 1 -5.90 -0.16 9.54
CA MET A 1 -5.28 0.54 8.41
C MET A 1 -5.56 2.05 8.42
N ALA A 2 -6.78 2.51 8.41
CA ALA A 2 -7.09 3.96 8.40
C ALA A 2 -6.42 4.80 9.52
N ASN A 3 -6.19 4.23 10.70
CA ASN A 3 -5.48 4.91 11.79
C ASN A 3 -3.97 5.08 11.54
N VAL A 4 -3.41 4.31 10.63
CA VAL A 4 -1.98 4.29 10.30
C VAL A 4 -1.72 5.02 8.97
N SER A 5 -2.76 5.13 8.17
CA SER A 5 -2.81 5.81 6.88
C SER A 5 -2.99 7.32 7.06
N LYS A 6 -2.48 8.09 6.12
CA LYS A 6 -2.72 9.55 6.04
C LYS A 6 -4.05 9.88 5.35
N GLN A 7 -4.76 8.86 4.86
CA GLN A 7 -6.01 8.99 4.11
C GLN A 7 -7.24 8.84 4.99
N SER A 8 -8.41 9.20 4.44
CA SER A 8 -9.69 9.00 5.13
C SER A 8 -10.03 7.51 5.23
N ALA A 9 -10.85 7.14 6.23
CA ALA A 9 -11.33 5.77 6.35
C ALA A 9 -12.13 5.32 5.12
N GLU A 10 -12.84 6.23 4.46
CA GLU A 10 -13.57 6.00 3.22
C GLU A 10 -12.64 5.61 2.08
N THR A 11 -11.62 6.41 1.80
CA THR A 11 -10.61 6.12 0.76
C THR A 11 -9.91 4.79 1.01
N VAL A 12 -9.49 4.51 2.24
CA VAL A 12 -8.86 3.24 2.61
C VAL A 12 -9.82 2.06 2.39
N SER A 13 -11.10 2.23 2.70
CA SER A 13 -12.12 1.20 2.48
C SER A 13 -12.33 0.93 1.00
N GLU A 14 -12.40 1.97 0.17
CA GLU A 14 -12.55 1.84 -1.28
C GLU A 14 -11.35 1.11 -1.91
N GLN A 15 -10.14 1.50 -1.57
CA GLN A 15 -8.91 0.87 -2.05
C GLN A 15 -8.82 -0.60 -1.63
N LEU A 16 -9.09 -0.91 -0.35
CA LEU A 16 -9.13 -2.29 0.14
C LEU A 16 -10.19 -3.12 -0.57
N THR A 17 -11.36 -2.55 -0.82
CA THR A 17 -12.45 -3.23 -1.53
C THR A 17 -12.06 -3.51 -2.99
N ALA A 18 -11.42 -2.56 -3.66
CA ALA A 18 -10.94 -2.74 -5.02
C ALA A 18 -9.90 -3.86 -5.11
N VAL A 19 -8.94 -3.88 -4.18
CA VAL A 19 -7.92 -4.95 -4.10
C VAL A 19 -8.57 -6.30 -3.77
N TRP A 20 -9.44 -6.34 -2.76
CA TRP A 20 -10.18 -7.54 -2.38
C TRP A 20 -10.94 -8.16 -3.56
N ASN A 21 -11.75 -7.36 -4.25
CA ASN A 21 -12.58 -7.85 -5.34
C ASN A 21 -11.78 -8.46 -6.50
N ASN A 22 -10.52 -8.06 -6.68
CA ASN A 22 -9.70 -8.49 -7.81
C ASN A 22 -8.68 -9.58 -7.47
N PHE A 23 -8.32 -9.75 -6.19
CA PHE A 23 -7.33 -10.75 -5.76
C PHE A 23 -7.90 -11.82 -4.81
N TYR A 24 -9.20 -11.73 -4.46
CA TYR A 24 -9.80 -12.69 -3.56
C TYR A 24 -10.07 -14.02 -4.23
N ASP A 25 -9.41 -15.05 -3.73
CA ASP A 25 -9.52 -16.44 -4.21
C ASP A 25 -10.26 -17.36 -3.24
N GLY A 26 -10.87 -16.83 -2.19
CA GLY A 26 -11.56 -17.59 -1.15
C GLY A 26 -10.67 -18.07 -0.01
N SER A 27 -9.35 -17.88 -0.07
CA SER A 27 -8.40 -18.42 0.91
C SER A 27 -7.97 -17.41 1.98
N LYS A 28 -8.00 -16.09 1.68
CA LYS A 28 -7.48 -15.04 2.54
C LYS A 28 -8.59 -14.14 3.08
N SER A 29 -8.43 -13.62 4.28
CA SER A 29 -9.35 -12.62 4.85
C SER A 29 -9.03 -11.21 4.32
N LEU A 30 -9.97 -10.28 4.44
CA LEU A 30 -9.74 -8.86 4.11
C LEU A 30 -8.59 -8.26 4.94
N GLU A 31 -8.46 -8.68 6.19
CA GLU A 31 -7.37 -8.28 7.08
C GLU A 31 -6.01 -8.66 6.51
N TYR A 32 -5.87 -9.83 5.89
CA TYR A 32 -4.63 -10.24 5.25
C TYR A 32 -4.15 -9.25 4.19
N TYR A 33 -5.07 -8.74 3.35
CA TYR A 33 -4.72 -7.75 2.33
C TYR A 33 -4.23 -6.43 2.96
N ALA A 34 -4.88 -6.01 4.06
CA ALA A 34 -4.44 -4.85 4.82
C ALA A 34 -3.07 -5.08 5.49
N ASP A 35 -2.84 -6.28 6.02
CA ASP A 35 -1.59 -6.66 6.67
C ASP A 35 -0.40 -6.61 5.71
N VAL A 36 -0.55 -7.15 4.50
CA VAL A 36 0.51 -7.11 3.47
C VAL A 36 0.89 -5.66 3.13
N MET A 37 -0.09 -4.80 2.82
CA MET A 37 0.18 -3.39 2.52
C MET A 37 0.83 -2.67 3.69
N THR A 38 0.36 -2.92 4.91
CA THR A 38 0.91 -2.30 6.13
C THR A 38 2.32 -2.78 6.41
N ALA A 39 2.58 -4.09 6.26
CA ALA A 39 3.91 -4.66 6.48
C ALA A 39 4.94 -4.11 5.47
N LEU A 40 4.57 -4.08 4.19
CA LEU A 40 5.41 -3.51 3.13
C LEU A 40 5.66 -2.02 3.34
N GLY A 41 4.62 -1.25 3.68
CA GLY A 41 4.73 0.18 3.97
C GLY A 41 5.59 0.49 5.21
N ALA A 42 5.68 -0.44 6.16
CA ALA A 42 6.55 -0.31 7.34
C ALA A 42 8.00 -0.76 7.06
N ALA A 43 8.19 -1.68 6.12
CA ALA A 43 9.50 -2.26 5.83
C ALA A 43 10.25 -1.53 4.70
N THR A 44 9.54 -0.78 3.86
CA THR A 44 10.11 -0.10 2.69
C THR A 44 10.01 1.41 2.80
N ALA A 45 10.60 2.10 1.86
CA ALA A 45 10.46 3.55 1.73
C ALA A 45 9.19 3.98 0.95
N SER A 46 8.26 3.04 0.68
CA SER A 46 6.91 3.37 0.25
C SER A 46 5.93 3.29 1.44
N SER A 47 4.75 3.88 1.31
CA SER A 47 3.72 3.82 2.34
C SER A 47 2.65 2.77 1.99
N ALA A 48 1.86 2.33 2.99
CA ALA A 48 0.72 1.46 2.74
C ALA A 48 -0.30 2.09 1.78
N ASP A 49 -0.44 3.42 1.82
CA ASP A 49 -1.34 4.19 0.95
C ASP A 49 -0.86 4.19 -0.51
N GLU A 50 0.43 4.42 -0.72
CA GLU A 50 1.04 4.35 -2.05
C GLU A 50 0.90 2.95 -2.64
N ILE A 51 1.08 1.90 -1.83
CA ILE A 51 0.89 0.52 -2.27
C ILE A 51 -0.57 0.27 -2.65
N ALA A 52 -1.53 0.69 -1.81
CA ALA A 52 -2.95 0.53 -2.08
C ALA A 52 -3.41 1.28 -3.35
N GLY A 53 -3.02 2.55 -3.49
CA GLY A 53 -3.35 3.38 -4.65
C GLY A 53 -2.75 2.85 -5.96
N GLY A 54 -1.53 2.33 -5.91
CA GLY A 54 -0.90 1.72 -7.08
C GLY A 54 -1.54 0.39 -7.49
N LEU A 55 -1.89 -0.46 -6.52
CA LEU A 55 -2.61 -1.72 -6.77
C LEU A 55 -3.96 -1.49 -7.44
N GLU A 56 -4.72 -0.48 -7.02
CA GLU A 56 -5.99 -0.12 -7.65
C GLU A 56 -5.90 0.06 -9.17
N LYS A 57 -4.75 0.57 -9.68
CA LYS A 57 -4.56 0.82 -11.12
C LYS A 57 -4.47 -0.45 -11.97
N PHE A 58 -4.04 -1.56 -11.40
CA PHE A 58 -3.84 -2.80 -12.19
C PHE A 58 -4.43 -4.07 -11.55
N ALA A 59 -5.07 -3.97 -10.39
CA ALA A 59 -5.70 -5.10 -9.73
C ALA A 59 -6.63 -5.90 -10.66
N ALA A 60 -7.42 -5.19 -11.48
CA ALA A 60 -8.39 -5.80 -12.39
C ALA A 60 -7.80 -6.78 -13.43
N ILE A 61 -6.51 -6.68 -13.74
CA ILE A 61 -5.85 -7.63 -14.65
C ILE A 61 -5.10 -8.74 -13.90
N GLY A 62 -4.88 -8.58 -12.59
CA GLY A 62 -4.04 -9.47 -11.79
C GLY A 62 -4.49 -10.93 -11.85
N GLU A 63 -5.76 -11.19 -11.63
CA GLU A 63 -6.35 -12.53 -11.71
C GLU A 63 -6.18 -13.14 -13.12
N THR A 64 -6.48 -12.37 -14.16
CA THR A 64 -6.42 -12.83 -15.56
C THR A 64 -5.02 -13.29 -15.96
N ILE A 65 -3.98 -12.64 -15.42
CA ILE A 65 -2.59 -12.93 -15.77
C ILE A 65 -1.90 -13.89 -14.78
N GLY A 66 -2.63 -14.38 -13.78
CA GLY A 66 -2.06 -15.24 -12.75
C GLY A 66 -0.98 -14.54 -11.92
N LEU A 67 -1.16 -13.26 -11.62
CA LEU A 67 -0.32 -12.49 -10.71
C LEU A 67 -0.89 -12.59 -9.30
N SER A 68 -0.12 -13.13 -8.37
CA SER A 68 -0.56 -13.17 -6.97
C SER A 68 -0.53 -11.79 -6.33
N TYR A 69 -1.35 -11.61 -5.31
CA TYR A 69 -1.41 -10.35 -4.57
C TYR A 69 -0.06 -9.95 -3.97
N GLU A 70 0.63 -10.93 -3.41
CA GLU A 70 1.94 -10.73 -2.78
C GLU A 70 2.98 -10.24 -3.78
N TYR A 71 2.99 -10.82 -5.00
CA TYR A 71 3.85 -10.36 -6.08
C TYR A 71 3.49 -8.96 -6.55
N ALA A 72 2.18 -8.69 -6.73
CA ALA A 72 1.69 -7.39 -7.14
C ALA A 72 2.11 -6.28 -6.15
N ALA A 73 1.86 -6.48 -4.86
CA ALA A 73 2.18 -5.53 -3.80
C ALA A 73 3.70 -5.34 -3.65
N SER A 74 4.46 -6.44 -3.71
CA SER A 74 5.92 -6.40 -3.59
C SER A 74 6.59 -5.71 -4.78
N ALA A 75 6.14 -5.96 -6.01
CA ALA A 75 6.65 -5.28 -7.20
C ALA A 75 6.42 -3.77 -7.13
N LEU A 76 5.21 -3.36 -6.72
CA LEU A 76 4.87 -1.96 -6.53
C LEU A 76 5.77 -1.31 -5.46
N ALA A 77 5.87 -1.92 -4.28
CA ALA A 77 6.72 -1.43 -3.20
C ALA A 77 8.19 -1.31 -3.63
N THR A 78 8.72 -2.31 -4.35
CA THR A 78 10.10 -2.30 -4.86
C THR A 78 10.34 -1.15 -5.81
N ILE A 79 9.46 -0.95 -6.79
CA ILE A 79 9.63 0.13 -7.77
C ILE A 79 9.47 1.50 -7.10
N THR A 80 8.42 1.69 -6.30
CA THR A 80 8.15 2.96 -5.61
C THR A 80 9.30 3.35 -4.69
N SER A 81 9.80 2.42 -3.87
CA SER A 81 10.93 2.66 -2.96
C SER A 81 12.20 3.07 -3.70
N ASN A 82 12.51 2.42 -4.82
CA ASN A 82 13.75 2.64 -5.55
C ASN A 82 13.68 3.84 -6.52
N THR A 83 12.51 4.17 -7.06
CA THR A 83 12.36 5.26 -8.05
C THR A 83 11.81 6.54 -7.45
N ARG A 84 11.11 6.47 -6.32
CA ARG A 84 10.38 7.59 -5.69
C ARG A 84 9.31 8.21 -6.61
N GLN A 85 8.85 7.45 -7.58
CA GLN A 85 7.72 7.85 -8.42
C GLN A 85 6.40 7.62 -7.68
N SER A 86 5.37 8.38 -8.07
CA SER A 86 4.04 8.24 -7.48
C SER A 86 3.45 6.86 -7.77
N GLU A 87 2.58 6.41 -6.89
CA GLU A 87 1.82 5.16 -6.98
C GLU A 87 1.03 5.06 -8.29
N GLU A 88 0.49 6.18 -8.77
CA GLU A 88 -0.23 6.24 -10.04
C GLU A 88 0.66 5.92 -11.24
N VAL A 89 1.86 6.49 -11.27
CA VAL A 89 2.84 6.25 -12.33
C VAL A 89 3.32 4.80 -12.30
N VAL A 90 3.65 4.29 -11.12
CA VAL A 90 4.15 2.92 -10.97
C VAL A 90 3.05 1.89 -11.25
N GLY A 91 1.84 2.09 -10.71
CA GLY A 91 0.71 1.20 -10.94
C GLY A 91 0.31 1.13 -12.42
N THR A 92 0.26 2.28 -13.11
CA THR A 92 0.00 2.35 -14.56
C THR A 92 1.11 1.68 -15.37
N ALA A 93 2.36 1.82 -14.94
CA ALA A 93 3.48 1.17 -15.60
C ALA A 93 3.39 -0.36 -15.48
N LEU A 94 3.13 -0.88 -14.29
CA LEU A 94 2.94 -2.32 -14.06
C LEU A 94 1.76 -2.88 -14.86
N LYS A 95 0.63 -2.17 -14.90
CA LYS A 95 -0.52 -2.52 -15.76
C LYS A 95 -0.09 -2.72 -17.21
N THR A 96 0.64 -1.75 -17.76
CA THR A 96 1.09 -1.78 -19.16
C THR A 96 2.11 -2.87 -19.41
N ILE A 97 3.10 -3.05 -18.52
CA ILE A 97 4.13 -4.07 -18.64
C ILE A 97 3.51 -5.47 -18.63
N PHE A 98 2.66 -5.76 -17.66
CA PHE A 98 2.03 -7.07 -17.51
C PHE A 98 1.10 -7.39 -18.68
N ALA A 99 0.29 -6.41 -19.11
CA ALA A 99 -0.57 -6.57 -20.27
C ALA A 99 0.22 -6.89 -21.55
N ARG A 100 1.35 -6.24 -21.77
CA ARG A 100 2.21 -6.50 -22.93
C ARG A 100 2.85 -7.88 -22.88
N ILE A 101 3.37 -8.31 -21.72
CA ILE A 101 3.96 -9.64 -21.55
C ILE A 101 2.96 -10.73 -21.93
N GLN A 102 1.69 -10.56 -21.52
CA GLN A 102 0.64 -11.55 -21.78
C GLN A 102 -0.17 -11.27 -23.06
N GLY A 103 0.14 -10.20 -23.79
CA GLY A 103 -0.57 -9.85 -25.01
C GLY A 103 -2.02 -9.43 -24.81
N LEU A 104 -2.36 -8.92 -23.62
CA LEU A 104 -3.72 -8.45 -23.32
C LEU A 104 -3.99 -7.12 -24.02
N ASN A 105 -5.15 -7.03 -24.65
CA ASN A 105 -5.66 -5.77 -25.19
C ASN A 105 -6.44 -5.03 -24.09
N LEU A 106 -5.90 -3.94 -23.59
CA LEU A 106 -6.51 -3.14 -22.51
C LEU A 106 -7.57 -2.14 -23.00
N GLY A 107 -7.95 -2.18 -24.30
CA GLY A 107 -8.92 -1.25 -24.87
C GLY A 107 -8.40 0.18 -25.04
N GLU A 108 -7.24 0.51 -24.53
CA GLU A 108 -6.50 1.72 -24.84
C GLU A 108 -5.64 1.44 -26.06
N THR A 109 -5.58 2.39 -27.01
CA THR A 109 -4.64 2.34 -28.13
C THR A 109 -3.23 2.33 -27.56
N LEU A 110 -2.70 1.13 -27.29
CA LEU A 110 -1.26 0.93 -27.29
C LEU A 110 -0.84 1.34 -28.71
N GLU A 111 -0.02 2.38 -28.82
CA GLU A 111 0.41 2.99 -30.10
C GLU A 111 0.99 1.96 -31.11
N ASP A 112 1.32 0.76 -30.63
CA ASP A 112 1.67 -0.40 -31.42
C ASP A 112 0.65 -1.50 -31.05
N GLY A 113 -0.18 -1.93 -31.98
CA GLY A 113 -1.09 -3.06 -31.78
C GLY A 113 -0.39 -4.20 -31.02
N VAL A 114 -1.05 -4.76 -30.01
CA VAL A 114 -0.45 -5.80 -29.15
C VAL A 114 -0.11 -7.00 -30.02
N ASP A 115 1.14 -7.09 -30.44
CA ASP A 115 1.66 -8.26 -31.12
C ASP A 115 2.31 -9.17 -30.08
N LEU A 116 1.54 -10.17 -29.62
CA LEU A 116 2.03 -11.20 -28.69
C LEU A 116 3.33 -11.83 -29.20
N ASN A 117 3.48 -11.99 -30.51
CA ASN A 117 4.67 -12.56 -31.12
C ASN A 117 5.91 -11.69 -30.86
N LYS A 118 5.79 -10.36 -30.87
CA LYS A 118 6.92 -9.46 -30.62
C LYS A 118 7.45 -9.59 -29.20
N TYR A 119 6.57 -9.60 -28.19
CA TYR A 119 6.98 -9.69 -26.79
C TYR A 119 7.45 -11.09 -26.43
N SER A 120 6.73 -12.12 -26.90
CA SER A 120 7.13 -13.51 -26.77
C SER A 120 8.49 -13.77 -27.41
N ALA A 121 8.73 -13.28 -28.63
CA ALA A 121 10.00 -13.42 -29.32
C ALA A 121 11.15 -12.72 -28.57
N ALA A 122 10.92 -11.53 -28.02
CA ALA A 122 11.92 -10.82 -27.23
C ALA A 122 12.31 -11.60 -25.96
N LEU A 123 11.34 -12.14 -25.23
CA LEU A 123 11.58 -12.98 -24.07
C LEU A 123 12.28 -14.30 -24.44
N GLN A 124 11.82 -14.94 -25.52
CA GLN A 124 12.45 -16.16 -26.04
C GLN A 124 13.90 -15.94 -26.47
N SER A 125 14.25 -14.78 -27.02
CA SER A 125 15.63 -14.47 -27.44
C SER A 125 16.63 -14.50 -26.27
N VAL A 126 16.16 -14.34 -25.05
CA VAL A 126 16.94 -14.45 -23.80
C VAL A 126 16.65 -15.75 -23.03
N GLY A 127 15.91 -16.68 -23.66
CA GLY A 127 15.64 -18.01 -23.10
C GLY A 127 14.48 -18.06 -22.10
N ILE A 128 13.54 -17.11 -22.18
CA ILE A 128 12.33 -17.07 -21.35
C ILE A 128 11.14 -17.43 -22.23
N SER A 129 10.36 -18.45 -21.85
CA SER A 129 9.08 -18.79 -22.49
C SER A 129 7.92 -18.28 -21.66
N ILE A 130 6.97 -17.59 -22.29
CA ILE A 130 5.72 -17.20 -21.63
C ILE A 130 4.66 -18.31 -21.68
N PHE A 131 4.97 -19.43 -22.36
CA PHE A 131 4.08 -20.56 -22.47
C PHE A 131 4.59 -21.77 -21.70
N GLU A 132 3.67 -22.52 -21.13
CA GLU A 132 3.90 -23.85 -20.62
C GLU A 132 4.08 -24.87 -21.79
N SER A 133 4.51 -26.09 -21.47
CA SER A 133 4.71 -27.16 -22.46
C SER A 133 3.40 -27.59 -23.16
N ASN A 134 2.26 -27.33 -22.54
CA ASN A 134 0.92 -27.61 -23.10
C ASN A 134 0.37 -26.47 -23.96
N GLY A 135 1.12 -25.35 -24.11
CA GLY A 135 0.72 -24.18 -24.88
C GLY A 135 -0.11 -23.14 -24.10
N GLU A 136 -0.39 -23.38 -22.83
CA GLU A 136 -1.04 -22.39 -21.97
C GLU A 136 -0.07 -21.30 -21.54
N LEU A 137 -0.59 -20.10 -21.25
CA LEU A 137 0.22 -19.01 -20.72
C LEU A 137 0.67 -19.34 -19.27
N LYS A 138 1.94 -19.13 -19.00
CA LYS A 138 2.47 -19.18 -17.65
C LYS A 138 1.87 -18.08 -16.79
N LYS A 139 1.75 -18.34 -15.49
CA LYS A 139 1.42 -17.30 -14.51
C LYS A 139 2.48 -16.19 -14.52
N MET A 140 2.04 -14.95 -14.34
CA MET A 140 2.94 -13.80 -14.36
C MET A 140 4.05 -13.89 -13.30
N ASP A 141 3.76 -14.44 -12.13
CA ASP A 141 4.76 -14.66 -11.07
C ASP A 141 5.97 -15.45 -11.60
N TYR A 142 5.73 -16.56 -12.29
CA TYR A 142 6.81 -17.38 -12.88
C TYR A 142 7.57 -16.66 -13.99
N ILE A 143 6.86 -15.90 -14.83
CA ILE A 143 7.52 -15.13 -15.91
C ILE A 143 8.45 -14.07 -15.30
N LEU A 144 8.02 -13.40 -14.25
CA LEU A 144 8.84 -12.40 -13.55
C LEU A 144 10.06 -13.01 -12.89
N GLU A 145 9.92 -14.19 -12.25
CA GLU A 145 11.05 -14.92 -11.68
C GLU A 145 12.07 -15.37 -12.74
N GLU A 146 11.59 -15.95 -13.84
CA GLU A 146 12.46 -16.34 -14.95
C GLU A 146 13.17 -15.11 -15.56
N MET A 147 12.44 -14.00 -15.71
CA MET A 147 13.02 -12.75 -16.21
C MET A 147 14.11 -12.23 -15.27
N ALA A 148 13.87 -12.21 -13.98
CA ALA A 148 14.84 -11.76 -12.99
C ALA A 148 16.08 -12.65 -12.95
N ALA A 149 15.90 -13.97 -13.01
CA ALA A 149 17.02 -14.93 -13.07
C ALA A 149 17.90 -14.73 -14.33
N LYS A 150 17.29 -14.39 -15.45
CA LYS A 150 18.02 -14.10 -16.70
C LYS A 150 18.65 -12.71 -16.70
N TRP A 151 17.97 -11.72 -16.12
CA TRP A 151 18.38 -10.31 -16.12
C TRP A 151 19.83 -10.11 -15.71
N GLN A 152 20.25 -10.78 -14.64
CA GLN A 152 21.62 -10.68 -14.12
C GLN A 152 22.69 -11.32 -15.03
N THR A 153 22.28 -12.13 -16.00
CA THR A 153 23.19 -12.76 -16.98
C THR A 153 23.31 -11.95 -18.28
N LEU A 154 22.43 -10.96 -18.47
CA LEU A 154 22.41 -10.11 -19.65
C LEU A 154 23.40 -8.95 -19.51
N ASN A 155 24.02 -8.55 -20.63
CA ASN A 155 24.77 -7.30 -20.66
C ASN A 155 23.80 -6.10 -20.77
N ASN A 156 24.30 -4.88 -20.51
CA ASN A 156 23.51 -3.66 -20.47
C ASN A 156 22.71 -3.41 -21.76
N SER A 157 23.26 -3.75 -22.93
CA SER A 157 22.56 -3.57 -24.21
C SER A 157 21.40 -4.54 -24.35
N GLN A 158 21.56 -5.78 -23.88
CA GLN A 158 20.50 -6.80 -23.90
C GLN A 158 19.40 -6.45 -22.88
N GLN A 159 19.78 -6.00 -21.68
CA GLN A 159 18.82 -5.52 -20.68
C GLN A 159 18.02 -4.34 -21.23
N ALA A 160 18.68 -3.36 -21.82
CA ALA A 160 18.02 -2.20 -22.42
C ALA A 160 17.06 -2.60 -23.55
N ALA A 161 17.48 -3.47 -24.45
CA ALA A 161 16.66 -3.94 -25.57
C ALA A 161 15.42 -4.73 -25.08
N LEU A 162 15.60 -5.62 -24.10
CA LEU A 162 14.53 -6.38 -23.50
C LEU A 162 13.53 -5.46 -22.79
N ALA A 163 14.02 -4.57 -21.92
CA ALA A 163 13.17 -3.63 -21.19
C ALA A 163 12.41 -2.68 -22.13
N GLN A 164 13.07 -2.16 -23.16
CA GLN A 164 12.43 -1.29 -24.13
C GLN A 164 11.34 -2.03 -24.93
N THR A 165 11.56 -3.29 -25.26
CA THR A 165 10.55 -4.09 -25.97
C THR A 165 9.38 -4.41 -25.08
N VAL A 166 9.62 -4.95 -23.87
CA VAL A 166 8.57 -5.44 -22.96
C VAL A 166 7.81 -4.27 -22.30
N ALA A 167 8.52 -3.31 -21.75
CA ALA A 167 7.90 -2.18 -21.05
C ALA A 167 7.56 -1.01 -22.00
N GLY A 168 8.26 -0.88 -23.12
CA GLY A 168 8.20 0.29 -23.97
C GLY A 168 9.00 1.46 -23.39
N VAL A 169 9.13 2.51 -24.19
CA VAL A 169 9.98 3.68 -23.84
C VAL A 169 9.49 4.38 -22.56
N ARG A 170 8.16 4.44 -22.36
CA ARG A 170 7.57 5.18 -21.22
C ARG A 170 7.74 4.46 -19.88
N GLN A 171 7.65 3.13 -19.86
CA GLN A 171 7.69 2.31 -18.64
C GLN A 171 9.04 1.59 -18.47
N TYR A 172 10.02 1.93 -19.30
CA TYR A 172 11.36 1.36 -19.28
C TYR A 172 12.01 1.39 -17.89
N ASN A 173 11.98 2.57 -17.25
CA ASN A 173 12.63 2.78 -15.96
C ASN A 173 12.01 1.93 -14.85
N GLN A 174 10.70 1.69 -14.88
CA GLN A 174 10.01 0.90 -13.86
C GLN A 174 10.37 -0.59 -13.97
N LEU A 175 10.46 -1.12 -15.20
CA LEU A 175 10.90 -2.50 -15.39
C LEU A 175 12.37 -2.70 -14.99
N VAL A 176 13.24 -1.78 -15.41
CA VAL A 176 14.66 -1.81 -15.02
C VAL A 176 14.79 -1.73 -13.49
N ALA A 177 14.07 -0.81 -12.84
CA ALA A 177 14.08 -0.69 -11.38
C ALA A 177 13.62 -1.97 -10.68
N LEU A 178 12.61 -2.66 -11.20
CA LEU A 178 12.14 -3.93 -10.65
C LEU A 178 13.22 -5.02 -10.81
N MET A 179 13.78 -5.18 -11.99
CA MET A 179 14.71 -6.25 -12.30
C MET A 179 16.08 -6.05 -11.64
N ASP A 180 16.59 -4.81 -11.60
CA ASP A 180 17.86 -4.48 -10.95
C ASP A 180 17.80 -4.64 -9.42
N ASN A 181 16.63 -4.44 -8.85
CA ASN A 181 16.40 -4.58 -7.40
C ASN A 181 15.69 -5.90 -7.03
N TRP A 182 15.72 -6.92 -7.88
CA TRP A 182 15.04 -8.18 -7.59
C TRP A 182 15.66 -8.93 -6.41
N ASP A 183 16.97 -9.09 -6.41
CA ASP A 183 17.73 -9.84 -5.40
C ASP A 183 19.02 -9.11 -5.01
N LYS A 184 18.87 -7.86 -4.61
CA LYS A 184 20.02 -6.98 -4.30
C LYS A 184 20.55 -7.18 -2.88
N GLY A 185 19.81 -7.93 -2.04
CA GLY A 185 20.18 -8.22 -0.66
C GLY A 185 19.87 -7.09 0.33
N ASP A 186 19.19 -6.04 -0.10
CA ASP A 186 18.70 -4.97 0.76
C ASP A 186 17.21 -5.12 1.10
N ALA A 187 16.72 -4.31 2.04
CA ALA A 187 15.35 -4.37 2.52
C ALA A 187 14.31 -3.95 1.47
N ASP A 188 14.70 -3.18 0.46
CA ASP A 188 13.84 -2.68 -0.62
C ASP A 188 13.88 -3.60 -1.86
N SER A 189 14.54 -4.76 -1.79
CA SER A 189 14.57 -5.72 -2.89
C SER A 189 13.24 -6.47 -3.03
N MET A 190 12.95 -6.93 -4.26
CA MET A 190 11.72 -7.70 -4.55
C MET A 190 11.61 -8.95 -3.68
N LYS A 191 12.71 -9.70 -3.51
CA LYS A 191 12.71 -10.90 -2.64
C LYS A 191 12.48 -10.60 -1.17
N ALA A 192 13.07 -9.51 -0.66
CA ALA A 192 12.82 -9.07 0.72
C ALA A 192 11.36 -8.65 0.90
N ASN A 193 10.81 -7.92 -0.07
CA ASN A 193 9.42 -7.51 -0.06
C ASN A 193 8.46 -8.69 -0.14
N LEU A 194 8.73 -9.68 -0.99
CA LEU A 194 7.95 -10.94 -1.03
C LEU A 194 7.97 -11.67 0.31
N ASN A 195 9.15 -11.78 0.93
CA ASN A 195 9.25 -12.38 2.25
C ASN A 195 8.45 -11.60 3.31
N THR A 196 8.48 -10.28 3.25
CA THR A 196 7.68 -9.40 4.12
C THR A 196 6.18 -9.60 3.88
N ALA A 197 5.75 -9.67 2.62
CA ALA A 197 4.35 -9.89 2.26
C ALA A 197 3.83 -11.23 2.78
N TYR A 198 4.57 -12.32 2.57
CA TYR A 198 4.18 -13.66 3.05
C TYR A 198 4.17 -13.79 4.58
N ASN A 199 4.93 -12.96 5.30
CA ASN A 199 5.02 -12.97 6.76
C ASN A 199 4.31 -11.76 7.41
N SER A 200 3.33 -11.18 6.75
CA SER A 200 2.68 -9.92 7.14
C SER A 200 1.62 -10.06 8.23
N THR A 201 1.20 -11.26 8.60
CA THR A 201 0.08 -11.52 9.52
C THR A 201 0.19 -10.69 10.81
N GLY A 202 -0.86 -9.94 11.13
CA GLY A 202 -0.94 -9.08 12.31
C GLY A 202 -0.22 -7.72 12.18
N ALA A 203 0.32 -7.39 11.00
CA ALA A 203 1.05 -6.14 10.79
C ALA A 203 0.18 -4.89 10.99
N THR A 204 -1.08 -4.94 10.53
CA THR A 204 -2.03 -3.83 10.70
C THR A 204 -2.33 -3.56 12.17
N GLN A 205 -2.54 -4.62 12.96
CA GLN A 205 -2.78 -4.47 14.39
C GLN A 205 -1.54 -3.93 15.10
N LYS A 206 -0.36 -4.48 14.80
CA LYS A 206 0.90 -4.00 15.38
C LYS A 206 1.15 -2.52 15.09
N GLN A 207 0.93 -2.06 13.86
CA GLN A 207 1.07 -0.65 13.52
C GLN A 207 -0.01 0.22 14.16
N ALA A 208 -1.24 -0.28 14.29
CA ALA A 208 -2.30 0.42 15.02
C ALA A 208 -1.96 0.60 16.51
N ASP A 209 -1.36 -0.41 17.14
CA ASP A 209 -0.93 -0.33 18.55
C ASP A 209 0.21 0.71 18.71
N ILE A 210 1.22 0.68 17.82
CA ILE A 210 2.29 1.69 17.79
C ILE A 210 1.71 3.09 17.60
N TYR A 211 0.75 3.25 16.67
CA TYR A 211 0.08 4.52 16.45
C TYR A 211 -0.71 4.97 17.69
N ALA A 212 -1.42 4.05 18.35
CA ALA A 212 -2.20 4.37 19.56
C ALA A 212 -1.34 4.94 20.69
N GLU A 213 -0.08 4.57 20.76
CA GLU A 213 0.91 5.10 21.71
C GLU A 213 1.57 6.40 21.23
N SER A 214 1.34 6.81 20.00
CA SER A 214 1.98 7.99 19.39
C SER A 214 1.45 9.29 19.95
N TRP A 215 2.27 10.35 19.87
CA TRP A 215 1.89 11.73 20.19
C TRP A 215 0.71 12.23 19.34
N GLU A 216 0.66 11.85 18.05
CA GLU A 216 -0.43 12.23 17.14
C GLU A 216 -1.76 11.65 17.60
N ALA A 217 -1.80 10.37 17.99
CA ALA A 217 -3.01 9.75 18.53
C ALA A 217 -3.43 10.41 19.86
N ALA A 218 -2.47 10.79 20.70
CA ALA A 218 -2.74 11.54 21.92
C ALA A 218 -3.39 12.91 21.60
N GLN A 219 -2.84 13.65 20.65
CA GLN A 219 -3.42 14.93 20.21
C GLN A 219 -4.84 14.78 19.64
N LYS A 220 -5.09 13.77 18.80
CA LYS A 220 -6.43 13.50 18.27
C LYS A 220 -7.43 13.16 19.35
N ARG A 221 -7.03 12.37 20.36
CA ARG A 221 -7.89 12.08 21.54
C ARG A 221 -8.23 13.35 22.33
N VAL A 222 -7.23 14.21 22.56
CA VAL A 222 -7.42 15.49 23.24
C VAL A 222 -8.38 16.40 22.48
N LYS A 223 -8.18 16.52 21.15
CA LYS A 223 -9.06 17.32 20.30
C LYS A 223 -10.50 16.80 20.34
N ALA A 224 -10.70 15.49 20.15
CA ALA A 224 -12.03 14.87 20.22
C ALA A 224 -12.71 15.04 21.59
N ALA A 225 -11.94 14.98 22.69
CA ALA A 225 -12.44 15.24 24.02
C ALA A 225 -12.87 16.71 24.18
N ALA A 226 -12.07 17.65 23.67
CA ALA A 226 -12.40 19.09 23.69
C ALA A 226 -13.67 19.39 22.86
N GLU A 227 -13.82 18.77 21.67
CA GLU A 227 -15.01 18.91 20.84
C GLU A 227 -16.27 18.36 21.53
N LYS A 228 -16.17 17.23 22.24
CA LYS A 228 -17.27 16.69 23.05
C LYS A 228 -17.66 17.63 24.19
N ILE A 229 -16.66 18.19 24.91
CA ILE A 229 -16.91 19.18 25.97
C ILE A 229 -17.60 20.40 25.38
N TYR A 230 -17.10 20.91 24.25
CA TYR A 230 -17.65 22.11 23.62
C TYR A 230 -19.10 21.85 23.12
N GLY A 231 -19.37 20.69 22.50
CA GLY A 231 -20.69 20.29 22.08
C GLY A 231 -21.68 20.10 23.26
N ALA A 232 -21.19 19.57 24.38
CA ALA A 232 -22.00 19.43 25.59
C ALA A 232 -22.33 20.80 26.23
N LEU A 233 -21.37 21.73 26.21
CA LEU A 233 -21.56 23.09 26.74
C LEU A 233 -22.54 23.94 25.89
N LEU A 234 -22.70 23.65 24.62
CA LEU A 234 -23.59 24.35 23.71
C LEU A 234 -25.01 23.74 23.68
N ASN A 235 -25.26 22.65 24.38
CA ASN A 235 -26.57 22.03 24.47
C ASN A 235 -27.35 22.60 25.63
N ASP A 236 -28.52 23.18 25.36
CA ASP A 236 -29.40 23.80 26.40
C ASP A 236 -29.78 22.79 27.51
N ASP A 237 -29.93 21.51 27.19
CA ASP A 237 -30.18 20.43 28.14
C ASP A 237 -29.02 20.22 29.11
N PHE A 238 -27.76 20.42 28.66
CA PHE A 238 -26.58 20.35 29.52
C PHE A 238 -26.53 21.45 30.56
N PHE A 239 -26.92 22.67 30.18
CA PHE A 239 -27.00 23.79 31.13
C PHE A 239 -28.09 23.58 32.21
N ILE A 240 -29.21 23.00 31.83
CA ILE A 240 -30.29 22.66 32.77
C ILE A 240 -29.82 21.52 33.69
N ASP A 241 -29.19 20.47 33.14
CA ASP A 241 -28.64 19.34 33.90
C ASP A 241 -27.46 19.72 34.79
N MET A 242 -26.68 20.75 34.41
CA MET A 242 -25.55 21.27 35.21
C MET A 242 -26.04 22.01 36.46
N LEU A 243 -27.23 22.62 36.40
CA LEU A 243 -27.87 23.28 37.57
C LEU A 243 -28.40 22.25 38.56
N ASP A 244 -28.66 21.00 38.13
CA ASP A 244 -29.27 19.94 38.96
C ASP A 244 -28.26 18.95 39.58
N GLY A 245 -26.98 19.09 39.35
CA GLY A 245 -26.06 18.16 40.03
C GLY A 245 -24.57 18.27 39.74
N PHE A 246 -23.81 18.70 40.74
CA PHE A 246 -22.37 18.63 40.84
C PHE A 246 -21.82 17.22 40.63
N GLU A 247 -22.65 16.21 40.87
CA GLU A 247 -22.30 14.77 40.69
C GLU A 247 -22.12 14.37 39.24
N LYS A 248 -22.85 14.94 38.29
CA LYS A 248 -22.69 14.70 36.86
C LYS A 248 -21.43 15.32 36.30
N ILE A 249 -20.99 16.47 36.84
CA ILE A 249 -19.71 17.11 36.47
C ILE A 249 -18.52 16.22 36.88
N LEU A 250 -18.58 15.66 38.09
CA LEU A 250 -17.52 14.76 38.56
C LEU A 250 -17.42 13.47 37.71
N THR A 251 -18.57 12.89 37.37
CA THR A 251 -18.62 11.72 36.48
C THR A 251 -18.09 12.06 35.10
N PHE A 252 -18.46 13.19 34.52
CA PHE A 252 -17.95 13.64 33.22
C PHE A 252 -16.46 13.92 33.24
N VAL A 253 -15.93 14.53 34.30
CA VAL A 253 -14.49 14.76 34.48
C VAL A 253 -13.75 13.43 34.66
N ASN A 254 -14.33 12.48 35.37
CA ASN A 254 -13.73 11.16 35.55
C ASN A 254 -13.68 10.39 34.23
N ASP A 255 -14.78 10.37 33.48
CA ASP A 255 -14.85 9.77 32.15
C ASP A 255 -13.86 10.44 31.16
N LEU A 256 -13.69 11.76 31.29
CA LEU A 256 -12.70 12.50 30.50
C LEU A 256 -11.27 12.08 30.87
N ILE A 257 -10.96 11.94 32.15
CA ILE A 257 -9.65 11.49 32.65
C ILE A 257 -9.35 10.07 32.17
N GLU A 258 -10.34 9.16 32.22
CA GLU A 258 -10.20 7.79 31.74
C GLU A 258 -10.00 7.76 30.22
N ASN A 259 -10.78 8.51 29.46
CA ASN A 259 -10.67 8.61 27.99
C ASN A 259 -9.37 9.28 27.52
N LEU A 260 -8.72 10.09 28.35
CA LEU A 260 -7.41 10.69 28.09
C LEU A 260 -6.22 9.80 28.52
N GLY A 261 -6.48 8.59 29.00
CA GLY A 261 -5.42 7.69 29.48
C GLY A 261 -4.87 8.06 30.85
N GLY A 262 -5.74 8.59 31.73
CA GLY A 262 -5.43 8.95 33.11
C GLY A 262 -4.76 10.31 33.28
N LEU A 263 -4.29 10.58 34.50
CA LEU A 263 -3.71 11.87 34.91
C LEU A 263 -2.54 12.32 34.03
N LYS A 264 -1.76 11.37 33.50
CA LYS A 264 -0.64 11.66 32.58
C LYS A 264 -1.13 12.24 31.25
N GLY A 265 -2.24 11.76 30.73
CA GLY A 265 -2.85 12.29 29.50
C GLY A 265 -3.38 13.71 29.68
N VAL A 266 -3.98 14.00 30.83
CA VAL A 266 -4.46 15.36 31.18
C VAL A 266 -3.31 16.35 31.30
N LEU A 267 -2.21 15.98 31.94
CA LEU A 267 -1.00 16.83 32.10
C LEU A 267 -0.34 17.11 30.74
N LEU A 268 -0.27 16.13 29.86
CA LEU A 268 0.24 16.31 28.51
C LEU A 268 -0.67 17.22 27.66
N ALA A 269 -1.98 17.10 27.80
CA ALA A 269 -2.95 17.96 27.14
C ALA A 269 -2.85 19.42 27.60
N LEU A 270 -2.78 19.64 28.90
CA LEU A 270 -2.59 20.97 29.48
C LEU A 270 -1.25 21.59 29.08
N GLY A 271 -0.17 20.81 29.06
CA GLY A 271 1.14 21.26 28.61
C GLY A 271 1.17 21.72 27.15
N ALA A 272 0.44 21.00 26.26
CA ALA A 272 0.33 21.37 24.86
C ALA A 272 -0.54 22.63 24.63
N ILE A 273 -1.57 22.84 25.45
CA ILE A 273 -2.41 24.05 25.40
C ILE A 273 -1.61 25.26 25.88
N VAL A 274 -0.87 25.10 26.98
CA VAL A 274 -0.04 26.18 27.55
C VAL A 274 1.05 26.61 26.58
N THR A 275 1.76 25.65 25.94
CA THR A 275 2.79 25.98 24.94
C THR A 275 2.22 26.69 23.73
N LYS A 276 1.01 26.37 23.30
CA LYS A 276 0.38 26.99 22.13
C LYS A 276 -0.15 28.40 22.41
N VAL A 277 -0.59 28.65 23.65
CA VAL A 277 -1.09 29.97 24.07
C VAL A 277 0.07 30.96 24.32
N PHE A 278 1.23 30.47 24.79
CA PHE A 278 2.41 31.32 25.07
C PHE A 278 3.40 31.42 23.90
N SER A 279 3.16 30.74 22.76
CA SER A 279 3.98 30.83 21.54
C SER A 279 3.27 31.58 20.40
N ALA A 280 2.11 32.17 20.64
CA ALA A 280 1.38 33.09 19.76
C ALA A 280 1.51 34.53 20.31
#